data_e71529c8cedabb4899143eaadf4024fc
#
_entry.id   e71529c8cedabb4899143eaadf4024fc
#
_cell.length_a   1.000
_cell.length_b   1.000
_cell.length_c   1.000
_cell.angle_alpha   90.00
_cell.angle_beta   90.00
_cell.angle_gamma   90.00
#
_symmetry.space_group_name_H-M   'P 1'
#
loop_
_entity.id
_entity.type
_entity.pdbx_description
1 polymer ?
#
loop_
_entity_poly.entity_id
_entity_poly.type
_entity_poly.pdbx_seq_one_letter_code
_entity_poly.pdbx_strand_id
1 'polypeptide(L)'
;RGLGDVYKRQERELALVKVIGKGDSRSEALRIAAAFGARTLDATLDSFVFELTGDSAEIERFIRVMAGLGLAEVSRTGIAAMSRGAAPL
;
A
#
# COMPACT_ATOMS: atom_id res chain seq x y z
N ARG A 1 -21.44 -5.10 -16.54
CA ARG A 1 -21.79 -5.71 -16.01
C ARG A 1 -21.13 -6.45 -15.00
N GLY A 2 -21.60 -7.46 -14.45
CA GLY A 2 -21.02 -8.21 -13.38
C GLY A 2 -19.65 -8.75 -13.68
N LEU A 3 -19.42 -9.18 -14.89
CA LEU A 3 -18.13 -9.72 -15.27
C LEU A 3 -17.03 -8.65 -15.19
N GLY A 4 -17.36 -7.46 -15.64
CA GLY A 4 -16.39 -6.39 -15.57
C GLY A 4 -16.00 -6.07 -14.15
N ASP A 5 -16.97 -6.07 -13.27
CA ASP A 5 -16.73 -5.78 -11.87
C ASP A 5 -15.88 -6.86 -11.22
N VAL A 6 -16.13 -8.11 -11.58
CA VAL A 6 -15.34 -9.20 -11.02
C VAL A 6 -13.90 -9.09 -11.45
N TYR A 7 -13.66 -8.78 -12.71
CA TYR A 7 -12.30 -8.61 -13.18
C TYR A 7 -11.60 -7.47 -12.48
N LYS A 8 -12.29 -6.37 -12.27
CA LYS A 8 -11.66 -5.23 -11.60
C LYS A 8 -11.28 -5.58 -10.19
N ARG A 9 -12.12 -6.32 -9.50
CA ARG A 9 -11.80 -6.72 -8.15
C ARG A 9 -10.62 -7.66 -8.09
N GLN A 10 -10.44 -8.47 -9.14
CA GLN A 10 -9.32 -9.39 -9.18
C GLN A 10 -8.01 -8.68 -9.54
N GLU A 11 -8.12 -7.49 -10.11
CA GLU A 11 -6.93 -6.72 -10.45
C GLU A 11 -6.51 -5.86 -9.29
N ARG A 12 -6.02 -6.52 -8.27
CA ARG A 12 -5.57 -5.84 -7.07
C ARG A 12 -4.11 -6.13 -6.85
N GLU A 13 -3.45 -5.18 -6.23
CA GLU A 13 -2.04 -5.30 -5.89
C GLU A 13 -1.87 -5.22 -4.41
N LEU A 14 -0.76 -5.76 -3.96
CA LEU A 14 -0.30 -5.59 -2.60
C LEU A 14 0.96 -4.74 -2.66
N ALA A 15 1.03 -3.74 -1.82
CA ALA A 15 2.20 -2.89 -1.73
C ALA A 15 2.71 -2.87 -0.31
N LEU A 16 4.01 -2.95 -0.16
CA LEU A 16 4.69 -2.72 1.10
C LEU A 16 5.45 -1.44 0.97
N VAL A 17 5.21 -0.51 1.88
CA VAL A 17 5.77 0.83 1.79
C VAL A 17 6.48 1.12 3.11
N LYS A 18 7.78 1.43 3.01
CA LYS A 18 8.55 1.79 4.19
C LYS A 18 8.73 3.30 4.23
N VAL A 19 8.40 3.88 5.37
CA VAL A 19 8.47 5.32 5.56
C VAL A 19 9.37 5.58 6.76
N ILE A 20 10.31 6.49 6.60
CA ILE A 20 11.21 6.90 7.67
C ILE A 20 10.88 8.33 8.05
N GLY A 21 10.62 8.57 9.33
CA GLY A 21 10.29 9.91 9.77
C GLY A 21 10.10 10.01 11.25
N LYS A 22 10.18 11.23 11.74
CA LYS A 22 10.02 11.54 13.15
C LYS A 22 9.12 12.73 13.30
N GLY A 23 8.57 12.89 14.51
CA GLY A 23 7.79 14.06 14.83
C GLY A 23 6.51 14.13 14.03
N ASP A 24 6.27 15.29 13.45
CA ASP A 24 5.02 15.53 12.73
C ASP A 24 4.87 14.65 11.51
N SER A 25 5.96 14.39 10.80
CA SER A 25 5.92 13.50 9.63
C SER A 25 5.46 12.11 10.03
N ARG A 26 5.93 11.65 11.17
CA ARG A 26 5.56 10.34 11.66
C ARG A 26 4.06 10.25 11.94
N SER A 27 3.55 11.25 12.64
CA SER A 27 2.12 11.28 12.96
C SER A 27 1.26 11.38 11.72
N GLU A 28 1.72 12.18 10.78
CA GLU A 28 0.98 12.37 9.53
C GLU A 28 0.95 11.08 8.73
N ALA A 29 2.07 10.38 8.66
CA ALA A 29 2.12 9.12 7.91
C ALA A 29 1.16 8.10 8.50
N LEU A 30 1.11 8.02 9.82
CA LEU A 30 0.18 7.09 10.47
C LEU A 30 -1.27 7.44 10.16
N ARG A 31 -1.59 8.72 10.23
CA ARG A 31 -2.95 9.18 9.99
C ARG A 31 -3.39 8.89 8.56
N ILE A 32 -2.51 9.15 7.62
CA ILE A 32 -2.83 8.94 6.22
C ILE A 32 -2.91 7.46 5.89
N ALA A 33 -2.01 6.66 6.46
CA ALA A 33 -2.06 5.23 6.25
C ALA A 33 -3.40 4.67 6.72
N ALA A 34 -3.87 5.13 7.87
CA ALA A 34 -5.15 4.68 8.37
C ALA A 34 -6.29 5.09 7.44
N ALA A 35 -6.21 6.30 6.88
CA ALA A 35 -7.24 6.79 5.98
C ALA A 35 -7.30 5.97 4.70
N PHE A 36 -6.17 5.44 4.24
CA PHE A 36 -6.13 4.56 3.07
C PHE A 36 -6.51 3.13 3.40
N GLY A 37 -6.63 2.79 4.68
CA GLY A 37 -6.89 1.43 5.07
C GLY A 37 -5.66 0.55 5.07
N ALA A 38 -4.48 1.15 5.13
CA ALA A 38 -3.24 0.41 5.17
C ALA A 38 -3.02 -0.17 6.56
N ARG A 39 -2.35 -1.32 6.60
CA ARG A 39 -1.99 -1.95 7.87
C ARG A 39 -0.55 -1.62 8.20
N THR A 40 -0.27 -1.43 9.48
CA THR A 40 1.10 -1.23 9.92
C THR A 40 1.67 -2.59 10.30
N LEU A 41 2.64 -3.05 9.52
CA LEU A 41 3.26 -4.35 9.77
C LEU A 41 4.40 -4.25 10.76
N ASP A 42 5.08 -3.13 10.75
CA ASP A 42 6.24 -2.94 11.61
C ASP A 42 6.36 -1.46 11.92
N ALA A 43 6.86 -1.17 13.11
CA ALA A 43 7.04 0.21 13.53
C ALA A 43 8.25 0.28 14.45
N THR A 44 9.13 1.22 14.16
CA THR A 44 10.25 1.52 15.05
C THR A 44 10.12 2.99 15.45
N LEU A 45 11.09 3.48 16.18
CA LEU A 45 11.08 4.88 16.57
C LEU A 45 11.17 5.80 15.37
N ASP A 46 11.80 5.33 14.29
CA ASP A 46 12.08 6.17 13.13
C ASP A 46 11.37 5.71 11.86
N SER A 47 10.69 4.58 11.87
CA SER A 47 10.17 4.07 10.61
C SER A 47 8.92 3.25 10.82
N PHE A 48 8.18 3.08 9.72
CA PHE A 48 7.01 2.21 9.62
C PHE A 48 7.09 1.41 8.36
N VAL A 49 6.49 0.23 8.39
CA VAL A 49 6.24 -0.52 7.17
C VAL A 49 4.73 -0.70 7.08
N PHE A 50 4.15 -0.17 6.01
CA PHE A 50 2.71 -0.26 5.78
C PHE A 50 2.42 -1.25 4.67
N GLU A 51 1.30 -1.93 4.80
CA GLU A 51 0.81 -2.83 3.78
C GLU A 51 -0.52 -2.30 3.27
N LEU A 52 -0.63 -2.15 1.97
CA LEU A 52 -1.87 -1.67 1.36
C LEU A 52 -2.24 -2.56 0.20
N THR A 53 -3.49 -3.01 0.16
CA THR A 53 -4.02 -3.78 -0.94
C THR A 53 -5.08 -2.93 -1.63
N GLY A 54 -4.99 -2.81 -2.93
CA GLY A 54 -5.96 -2.03 -3.68
C GLY A 54 -5.65 -2.06 -5.15
N ASP A 55 -6.37 -1.26 -5.93
CA ASP A 55 -6.06 -1.19 -7.35
C ASP A 55 -4.82 -0.32 -7.56
N SER A 56 -4.31 -0.35 -8.79
CA SER A 56 -3.07 0.36 -9.09
C SER A 56 -3.15 1.84 -8.81
N ALA A 57 -4.30 2.44 -9.11
CA ALA A 57 -4.45 3.88 -8.90
C ALA A 57 -4.39 4.24 -7.43
N GLU A 58 -5.02 3.44 -6.60
CA GLU A 58 -5.02 3.67 -5.16
C GLU A 58 -3.63 3.49 -4.58
N ILE A 59 -2.95 2.44 -5.01
CA ILE A 59 -1.58 2.17 -4.56
C ILE A 59 -0.67 3.33 -4.93
N GLU A 60 -0.79 3.82 -6.16
CA GLU A 60 0.06 4.90 -6.61
C GLU A 60 -0.23 6.20 -5.88
N ARG A 61 -1.49 6.43 -5.56
CA ARG A 61 -1.84 7.62 -4.80
C ARG A 61 -1.24 7.57 -3.40
N PHE A 62 -1.29 6.39 -2.77
CA PHE A 62 -0.69 6.21 -1.46
C PHE A 62 0.82 6.44 -1.51
N ILE A 63 1.48 5.86 -2.50
CA ILE A 63 2.92 6.03 -2.65
C ILE A 63 3.28 7.50 -2.85
N ARG A 64 2.49 8.20 -3.65
CA ARG A 64 2.75 9.61 -3.91
C ARG A 64 2.63 10.45 -2.64
N VAL A 65 1.63 10.16 -1.84
CA VAL A 65 1.47 10.90 -0.59
C VAL A 65 2.62 10.57 0.37
N MET A 66 2.99 9.30 0.46
CA MET A 66 4.07 8.90 1.35
C MET A 66 5.41 9.46 0.90
N ALA A 67 5.57 9.71 -0.40
CA ALA A 67 6.80 10.31 -0.91
C ALA A 67 7.06 11.67 -0.26
N GLY A 68 6.02 12.39 0.10
CA GLY A 68 6.17 13.66 0.78
C GLY A 68 6.41 13.52 2.28
N LEU A 69 6.34 12.31 2.81
CA LEU A 69 6.43 12.07 4.24
C LEU A 69 7.60 11.19 4.63
N GLY A 70 8.51 10.92 3.72
CA GLY A 70 9.70 10.15 4.06
C GLY A 70 9.72 8.75 3.51
N LEU A 71 9.13 8.56 2.34
CA LEU A 71 9.14 7.25 1.70
C LEU A 71 10.56 6.77 1.47
N ALA A 72 10.86 5.56 1.89
CA ALA A 72 12.20 4.98 1.76
C ALA A 72 12.23 3.83 0.78
N GLU A 73 11.25 2.95 0.82
CA GLU A 73 11.22 1.77 -0.02
C GLU A 73 9.79 1.41 -0.39
N VAL A 74 9.61 0.85 -1.56
CA VAL A 74 8.32 0.36 -2.02
C VAL A 74 8.54 -0.99 -2.68
N SER A 75 7.68 -1.94 -2.35
CA SER A 75 7.66 -3.22 -3.01
C SER A 75 6.22 -3.49 -3.42
N ARG A 76 6.01 -3.80 -4.69
CA ARG A 76 4.67 -4.05 -5.22
C ARG A 76 4.64 -5.43 -5.85
N THR A 77 3.54 -6.14 -5.62
CA THR A 77 3.42 -7.47 -6.21
C THR A 77 3.02 -7.43 -7.67
N GLY A 78 2.27 -6.39 -8.06
CA GLY A 78 1.74 -6.35 -9.40
C GLY A 78 0.49 -7.19 -9.52
N ILE A 79 -0.32 -6.84 -10.51
CA ILE A 79 -1.61 -7.48 -10.70
C ILE A 79 -1.46 -8.96 -11.05
N ALA A 80 -0.51 -9.26 -11.91
CA ALA A 80 -0.32 -10.64 -12.35
C ALA A 80 0.09 -11.53 -11.20
N ALA A 81 0.98 -11.05 -10.35
CA ALA A 81 1.44 -11.84 -9.22
C ALA A 81 0.30 -12.05 -8.22
N MET A 82 -0.50 -11.02 -8.02
CA MET A 82 -1.62 -11.11 -7.10
C MET A 82 -2.65 -12.13 -7.59
N SER A 83 -2.94 -12.09 -8.86
CA SER A 83 -3.87 -13.02 -9.47
C SER A 83 -3.37 -14.44 -9.36
N ARG A 84 -2.09 -14.64 -9.63
CA ARG A 84 -1.51 -15.97 -9.53
C ARG A 84 -1.53 -16.48 -8.10
N GLY A 85 -1.28 -15.59 -7.15
CA GLY A 85 -1.31 -15.97 -5.76
C GLY A 85 -2.69 -16.35 -5.29
N ALA A 86 -3.72 -15.74 -5.87
CA ALA A 86 -5.08 -16.05 -5.51
C ALA A 86 -5.56 -17.34 -6.14
N ALA A 87 -5.03 -17.68 -7.30
CA ALA A 87 -5.44 -18.89 -8.01
C ALA A 87 -4.61 -20.06 -7.55
N PRO A 88 -5.24 -21.18 -7.25
CA PRO A 88 -4.46 -22.34 -6.86
C PRO A 88 -3.61 -22.80 -8.02
N LEU A 89 -2.41 -23.05 -7.74
CA LEU A 89 -1.49 -23.50 -8.76
C LEU A 89 -1.22 -24.97 -8.62
#